data_d417034d6e8ba879e480501e5845a83b
#
_entry.id   d417034d6e8ba879e480501e5845a83b
#
_cell.length_a   1.000
_cell.length_b   1.000
_cell.length_c   1.000
_cell.angle_alpha   90.00
_cell.angle_beta   90.00
_cell.angle_gamma   90.00
#
_symmetry.space_group_name_H-M   'P 1'
#
loop_
_entity.id
_entity.type
_entity.pdbx_description
1 polymer ?
#
loop_
_entity_poly.entity_id
_entity_poly.type
_entity_poly.pdbx_seq_one_letter_code
_entity_poly.pdbx_strand_id
1 'polypeptide(L)'
;YPLVPNTEFLEYFKVTHVSGAYWQGDATQPMLQRIYVTCWADQKQLKKHLKQVEEAAKRDHRKLAQQLDLLHFDDKAPGAVFWHAKGWKLFQLLSDYLRQQQDDAGYIEVNTPDVMDRELWEISGHWQNYQQHMFTTVTEDQRSYALKPMSCPGAVCLYAHELRSYRD
;
A
#
# COMPACT_ATOMS: atom_id res chain seq x y z
N TYR A 1 6.92 -24.92 -6.22
CA TYR A 1 6.54 -25.44 -4.90
C TYR A 1 6.10 -26.90 -5.08
N PRO A 2 6.44 -27.82 -4.16
CA PRO A 2 5.95 -29.18 -4.23
C PRO A 2 4.43 -29.21 -4.09
N LEU A 3 3.75 -29.92 -4.99
CA LEU A 3 2.31 -30.13 -4.95
C LEU A 3 2.01 -31.44 -4.22
N VAL A 4 0.87 -31.50 -3.53
CA VAL A 4 0.39 -32.76 -2.95
C VAL A 4 -0.05 -33.71 -4.08
N PRO A 5 0.18 -35.04 -3.95
CA PRO A 5 -0.16 -36.02 -4.98
C PRO A 5 -1.65 -36.06 -5.31
N ASN A 6 -2.50 -35.93 -4.31
CA ASN A 6 -3.96 -35.85 -4.45
C ASN A 6 -4.60 -35.10 -3.30
N THR A 7 -5.90 -34.86 -3.35
CA THR A 7 -6.66 -34.07 -2.36
C THR A 7 -6.93 -34.80 -1.05
N GLU A 8 -6.67 -36.10 -0.93
CA GLU A 8 -6.84 -36.87 0.32
C GLU A 8 -5.95 -36.36 1.44
N PHE A 9 -4.81 -35.76 1.09
CA PHE A 9 -3.90 -35.12 2.05
C PHE A 9 -4.42 -33.81 2.62
N LEU A 10 -5.53 -33.25 2.09
CA LEU A 10 -6.09 -31.94 2.47
C LEU A 10 -7.29 -32.12 3.42
N GLU A 11 -7.11 -32.82 4.51
CA GLU A 11 -8.22 -33.16 5.46
C GLU A 11 -8.67 -31.94 6.28
N TYR A 12 -7.74 -31.10 6.70
CA TYR A 12 -8.00 -29.99 7.62
C TYR A 12 -8.12 -28.67 6.86
N PHE A 13 -9.24 -28.50 6.17
CA PHE A 13 -9.49 -27.32 5.37
C PHE A 13 -10.75 -26.56 5.81
N LYS A 14 -10.84 -25.30 5.37
CA LYS A 14 -12.03 -24.47 5.54
C LYS A 14 -12.21 -23.60 4.30
N VAL A 15 -13.41 -23.61 3.73
CA VAL A 15 -13.81 -22.59 2.76
C VAL A 15 -14.04 -21.28 3.53
N THR A 16 -13.27 -20.25 3.20
CA THR A 16 -13.28 -18.97 3.93
C THR A 16 -14.14 -17.93 3.25
N HIS A 17 -14.18 -17.95 1.92
CA HIS A 17 -14.87 -16.94 1.14
C HIS A 17 -15.22 -17.46 -0.25
N VAL A 18 -16.31 -16.93 -0.84
CA VAL A 18 -16.70 -17.13 -2.24
C VAL A 18 -16.97 -15.78 -2.86
N SER A 19 -16.44 -15.50 -4.04
CA SER A 19 -16.68 -14.25 -4.79
C SER A 19 -16.83 -14.54 -6.27
N GLY A 20 -17.42 -13.58 -7.01
CA GLY A 20 -17.35 -13.57 -8.46
C GLY A 20 -15.92 -13.23 -8.93
N ALA A 21 -15.53 -13.78 -10.07
CA ALA A 21 -14.29 -13.41 -10.75
C ALA A 21 -14.46 -13.60 -12.25
N TYR A 22 -14.06 -12.62 -13.04
CA TYR A 22 -14.00 -12.78 -14.49
C TYR A 22 -12.80 -13.66 -14.87
N TRP A 23 -12.99 -14.48 -15.92
CA TRP A 23 -11.91 -15.30 -16.45
C TRP A 23 -10.73 -14.42 -16.86
N GLN A 24 -9.54 -14.73 -16.36
CA GLN A 24 -8.30 -13.97 -16.56
C GLN A 24 -8.36 -12.47 -16.18
N GLY A 25 -9.36 -12.07 -15.39
CA GLY A 25 -9.54 -10.66 -15.00
C GLY A 25 -10.23 -9.78 -16.06
N ASP A 26 -10.64 -10.34 -17.17
CA ASP A 26 -11.30 -9.63 -18.26
C ASP A 26 -12.81 -9.58 -18.05
N ALA A 27 -13.36 -8.39 -17.88
CA ALA A 27 -14.78 -8.15 -17.62
C ALA A 27 -15.70 -8.54 -18.81
N THR A 28 -15.14 -8.74 -20.00
CA THR A 28 -15.89 -9.22 -21.18
C THR A 28 -16.06 -10.74 -21.21
N GLN A 29 -15.32 -11.46 -20.38
CA GLN A 29 -15.35 -12.90 -20.28
C GLN A 29 -16.40 -13.38 -19.27
N PRO A 30 -16.79 -14.68 -19.30
CA PRO A 30 -17.76 -15.22 -18.37
C PRO A 30 -17.38 -15.00 -16.90
N MET A 31 -18.35 -14.62 -16.08
CA MET A 31 -18.17 -14.53 -14.63
C MET A 31 -18.18 -15.93 -14.03
N LEU A 32 -17.11 -16.27 -13.32
CA LEU A 32 -16.92 -17.52 -12.59
C LEU A 32 -17.05 -17.28 -11.08
N GLN A 33 -17.15 -18.36 -10.33
CA GLN A 33 -17.03 -18.33 -8.87
C GLN A 33 -15.59 -18.63 -8.46
N ARG A 34 -15.02 -17.73 -7.63
CA ARG A 34 -13.73 -17.95 -6.99
C ARG A 34 -13.95 -18.37 -5.56
N ILE A 35 -13.51 -19.59 -5.25
CA ILE A 35 -13.61 -20.19 -3.92
C ILE A 35 -12.26 -20.07 -3.23
N TYR A 36 -12.23 -19.42 -2.06
CA TYR A 36 -11.04 -19.26 -1.25
C TYR A 36 -11.06 -20.32 -0.15
N VAL A 37 -9.97 -21.07 -0.06
CA VAL A 37 -9.82 -22.18 0.89
C VAL A 37 -8.50 -22.04 1.63
N THR A 38 -8.49 -22.35 2.91
CA THR A 38 -7.26 -22.54 3.68
C THR A 38 -7.16 -24.01 4.11
N CYS A 39 -5.95 -24.57 4.04
CA CYS A 39 -5.69 -25.95 4.46
C CYS A 39 -4.44 -26.01 5.35
N TRP A 40 -4.45 -26.90 6.33
CA TRP A 40 -3.45 -27.00 7.37
C TRP A 40 -3.06 -28.46 7.62
N ALA A 41 -1.88 -28.68 8.20
CA ALA A 41 -1.37 -30.02 8.46
C ALA A 41 -2.18 -30.80 9.52
N ASP A 42 -2.81 -30.11 10.45
CA ASP A 42 -3.64 -30.68 11.49
C ASP A 42 -4.79 -29.76 11.95
N GLN A 43 -5.76 -30.34 12.64
CA GLN A 43 -6.94 -29.65 13.16
C GLN A 43 -6.60 -28.51 14.15
N LYS A 44 -5.50 -28.66 14.91
CA LYS A 44 -5.08 -27.66 15.91
C LYS A 44 -4.57 -26.38 15.21
N GLN A 45 -3.79 -26.54 14.13
CA GLN A 45 -3.31 -25.42 13.32
C GLN A 45 -4.47 -24.71 12.63
N LEU A 46 -5.40 -25.45 12.03
CA LEU A 46 -6.60 -24.87 11.42
C LEU A 46 -7.39 -24.04 12.44
N LYS A 47 -7.70 -24.60 13.62
CA LYS A 47 -8.40 -23.88 14.69
C LYS A 47 -7.64 -22.64 15.15
N LYS A 48 -6.31 -22.73 15.29
CA LYS A 48 -5.47 -21.59 15.66
C LYS A 48 -5.56 -20.47 14.62
N HIS A 49 -5.46 -20.83 13.33
CA HIS A 49 -5.58 -19.88 12.23
C HIS A 49 -6.95 -19.20 12.20
N LEU A 50 -8.03 -19.95 12.28
CA LEU A 50 -9.40 -19.40 12.28
C LEU A 50 -9.62 -18.44 13.45
N LYS A 51 -9.11 -18.76 14.65
CA LYS A 51 -9.14 -17.85 15.80
C LYS A 51 -8.31 -16.58 15.54
N GLN A 52 -7.15 -16.68 14.90
CA GLN A 52 -6.35 -15.52 14.54
C GLN A 52 -7.08 -14.60 13.54
N VAL A 53 -7.77 -15.19 12.54
CA VAL A 53 -8.57 -14.42 11.58
C VAL A 53 -9.73 -13.69 12.27
N GLU A 54 -10.43 -14.37 13.18
CA GLU A 54 -11.50 -13.76 13.99
C GLU A 54 -10.98 -12.61 14.85
N GLU A 55 -9.87 -12.80 15.53
CA GLU A 55 -9.24 -11.75 16.35
C GLU A 55 -8.74 -10.59 15.50
N ALA A 56 -8.19 -10.87 14.32
CA ALA A 56 -7.78 -9.82 13.37
C ALA A 56 -8.96 -8.97 12.91
N ALA A 57 -10.12 -9.59 12.64
CA ALA A 57 -11.34 -8.87 12.26
C ALA A 57 -11.86 -7.94 13.38
N LYS A 58 -11.67 -8.31 14.65
CA LYS A 58 -11.98 -7.44 15.80
C LYS A 58 -11.03 -6.25 15.91
N ARG A 59 -9.79 -6.41 15.42
CA ARG A 59 -8.72 -5.39 15.45
C ARG A 59 -8.57 -4.63 14.13
N ASP A 60 -9.58 -4.65 13.27
CA ASP A 60 -9.57 -3.87 12.04
C ASP A 60 -9.36 -2.38 12.38
N HIS A 61 -8.30 -1.80 11.85
CA HIS A 61 -7.91 -0.40 12.12
C HIS A 61 -9.01 0.60 11.78
N ARG A 62 -9.85 0.32 10.80
CA ARG A 62 -10.98 1.19 10.40
C ARG A 62 -12.06 1.23 11.48
N LYS A 63 -12.35 0.09 12.11
CA LYS A 63 -13.29 -0.01 13.24
C LYS A 63 -12.71 0.66 14.49
N LEU A 64 -11.46 0.32 14.81
CA LEU A 64 -10.79 0.90 15.99
C LEU A 64 -10.60 2.40 15.85
N ALA A 65 -10.28 2.90 14.66
CA ALA A 65 -10.13 4.32 14.41
C ALA A 65 -11.41 5.11 14.71
N GLN A 66 -12.57 4.59 14.31
CA GLN A 66 -13.87 5.20 14.63
C GLN A 66 -14.18 5.09 16.13
N GLN A 67 -14.03 3.90 16.72
CA GLN A 67 -14.33 3.67 18.15
C GLN A 67 -13.49 4.52 19.09
N LEU A 68 -12.23 4.77 18.73
CA LEU A 68 -11.27 5.54 19.51
C LEU A 68 -11.21 7.01 19.13
N ASP A 69 -12.02 7.45 18.18
CA ASP A 69 -12.05 8.83 17.67
C ASP A 69 -10.67 9.29 17.15
N LEU A 70 -10.04 8.46 16.31
CA LEU A 70 -8.70 8.73 15.79
C LEU A 70 -8.72 9.47 14.45
N LEU A 71 -9.66 9.13 13.59
CA LEU A 71 -9.73 9.64 12.22
C LEU A 71 -11.13 9.43 11.60
N HIS A 72 -11.39 10.14 10.49
CA HIS A 72 -12.51 9.85 9.60
C HIS A 72 -12.12 10.04 8.14
N PHE A 73 -12.97 9.55 7.25
CA PHE A 73 -12.91 9.79 5.80
C PHE A 73 -14.08 10.68 5.39
N ASP A 74 -13.86 11.55 4.41
CA ASP A 74 -14.87 12.47 3.87
C ASP A 74 -14.84 12.43 2.34
N ASP A 75 -16.00 12.54 1.71
CA ASP A 75 -16.14 12.52 0.24
C ASP A 75 -15.46 13.73 -0.44
N LYS A 76 -15.18 14.80 0.30
CA LYS A 76 -14.41 15.95 -0.19
C LYS A 76 -12.92 15.65 -0.41
N ALA A 77 -12.41 14.56 0.19
CA ALA A 77 -11.04 14.12 0.02
C ALA A 77 -10.99 12.58 -0.09
N PRO A 78 -11.48 12.00 -1.19
CA PRO A 78 -11.60 10.55 -1.34
C PRO A 78 -10.23 9.89 -1.25
N GLY A 79 -10.13 8.89 -0.37
CA GLY A 79 -8.90 8.16 -0.11
C GLY A 79 -7.92 8.85 0.84
N ALA A 80 -8.17 10.10 1.25
CA ALA A 80 -7.37 10.81 2.25
C ALA A 80 -7.99 10.70 3.65
N VAL A 81 -7.15 10.83 4.66
CA VAL A 81 -7.52 10.67 6.07
C VAL A 81 -7.58 12.03 6.76
N PHE A 82 -8.70 12.33 7.41
CA PHE A 82 -8.81 13.44 8.35
C PHE A 82 -8.45 12.95 9.75
N TRP A 83 -7.28 13.35 10.24
CA TRP A 83 -6.78 12.95 11.53
C TRP A 83 -7.38 13.80 12.66
N HIS A 84 -7.98 13.14 13.66
CA HIS A 84 -8.36 13.79 14.89
C HIS A 84 -7.16 13.94 15.83
N ALA A 85 -7.30 14.72 16.88
CA ALA A 85 -6.18 15.05 17.77
C ALA A 85 -5.45 13.82 18.32
N LYS A 86 -6.19 12.80 18.77
CA LYS A 86 -5.60 11.55 19.27
C LYS A 86 -4.91 10.75 18.17
N GLY A 87 -5.54 10.65 17.01
CA GLY A 87 -4.99 9.95 15.85
C GLY A 87 -3.74 10.61 15.31
N TRP A 88 -3.76 11.95 15.22
CA TRP A 88 -2.58 12.72 14.82
C TRP A 88 -1.42 12.55 15.80
N LYS A 89 -1.69 12.55 17.11
CA LYS A 89 -0.65 12.29 18.09
C LYS A 89 -0.06 10.88 17.97
N LEU A 90 -0.89 9.88 17.71
CA LEU A 90 -0.43 8.51 17.46
C LEU A 90 0.44 8.44 16.19
N PHE A 91 0.01 9.10 15.11
CA PHE A 91 0.77 9.19 13.86
C PHE A 91 2.16 9.80 14.09
N GLN A 92 2.23 10.91 14.83
CA GLN A 92 3.51 11.55 15.15
C GLN A 92 4.44 10.61 15.96
N LEU A 93 3.93 9.96 16.99
CA LEU A 93 4.72 9.02 17.79
C LEU A 93 5.29 7.85 16.96
N LEU A 94 4.50 7.31 16.03
CA LEU A 94 4.98 6.26 15.12
C LEU A 94 6.02 6.79 14.14
N SER A 95 5.81 7.99 13.61
CA SER A 95 6.76 8.64 12.70
C SER A 95 8.10 8.94 13.40
N ASP A 96 8.05 9.46 14.61
CA ASP A 96 9.24 9.76 15.42
C ASP A 96 10.00 8.48 15.77
N TYR A 97 9.29 7.40 16.10
CA TYR A 97 9.90 6.10 16.35
C TYR A 97 10.62 5.57 15.11
N LEU A 98 9.98 5.65 13.93
CA LEU A 98 10.62 5.21 12.68
C LEU A 98 11.85 6.05 12.32
N ARG A 99 11.78 7.37 12.48
CA ARG A 99 12.92 8.26 12.27
C ARG A 99 14.09 7.87 13.19
N GLN A 100 13.81 7.67 14.47
CA GLN A 100 14.86 7.25 15.40
C GLN A 100 15.52 5.93 14.98
N GLN A 101 14.73 4.93 14.54
CA GLN A 101 15.30 3.66 14.05
C GLN A 101 16.15 3.84 12.79
N GLN A 102 15.78 4.74 11.92
CA GLN A 102 16.51 5.05 10.69
C GLN A 102 17.81 5.81 11.00
N ASP A 103 17.74 6.81 11.88
CA ASP A 103 18.90 7.57 12.34
C ASP A 103 19.93 6.67 13.02
N ASP A 104 19.47 5.78 13.92
CA ASP A 104 20.33 4.80 14.61
C ASP A 104 20.98 3.81 13.63
N ALA A 105 20.34 3.53 12.50
CA ALA A 105 20.87 2.71 11.42
C ALA A 105 21.76 3.48 10.42
N GLY A 106 21.97 4.79 10.61
CA GLY A 106 22.81 5.63 9.78
C GLY A 106 22.15 6.15 8.50
N TYR A 107 20.83 6.09 8.40
CA TYR A 107 20.11 6.73 7.29
C TYR A 107 20.00 8.23 7.51
N ILE A 108 20.02 8.98 6.42
CA ILE A 108 19.85 10.43 6.43
C ILE A 108 18.49 10.76 5.82
N GLU A 109 17.61 11.40 6.60
CA GLU A 109 16.30 11.84 6.10
C GLU A 109 16.49 13.01 5.13
N VAL A 110 15.88 12.91 3.96
CA VAL A 110 15.86 13.96 2.93
C VAL A 110 14.43 14.26 2.53
N ASN A 111 14.17 15.47 2.05
CA ASN A 111 12.87 15.87 1.54
C ASN A 111 13.00 16.40 0.12
N THR A 112 12.10 15.99 -0.76
CA THR A 112 12.02 16.43 -2.13
C THR A 112 10.68 17.13 -2.38
N PRO A 113 10.59 18.08 -3.36
CA PRO A 113 9.33 18.74 -3.67
C PRO A 113 8.18 17.76 -3.92
N ASP A 114 6.97 18.12 -3.48
CA ASP A 114 5.77 17.32 -3.71
C ASP A 114 5.24 17.45 -5.14
N VAL A 115 5.40 18.64 -5.74
CA VAL A 115 4.99 18.95 -7.11
C VAL A 115 6.23 19.18 -7.95
N MET A 116 6.36 18.43 -9.05
CA MET A 116 7.52 18.48 -9.93
C MET A 116 7.08 18.53 -11.39
N ASP A 117 7.96 19.04 -12.26
CA ASP A 117 7.71 19.19 -13.69
C ASP A 117 7.43 17.84 -14.38
N ARG A 118 6.59 17.86 -15.39
CA ARG A 118 6.22 16.69 -16.21
C ARG A 118 7.42 15.97 -16.79
N GLU A 119 8.47 16.70 -17.19
CA GLU A 119 9.68 16.13 -17.81
C GLU A 119 10.29 15.01 -16.94
N LEU A 120 10.33 15.20 -15.62
CA LEU A 120 10.85 14.19 -14.70
C LEU A 120 10.04 12.89 -14.76
N TRP A 121 8.73 13.01 -14.91
CA TRP A 121 7.81 11.86 -15.00
C TRP A 121 7.89 11.16 -16.36
N GLU A 122 8.22 11.89 -17.42
CA GLU A 122 8.50 11.31 -18.73
C GLU A 122 9.81 10.51 -18.73
N ILE A 123 10.88 11.09 -18.19
CA ILE A 123 12.19 10.42 -18.07
C ILE A 123 12.09 9.15 -17.24
N SER A 124 11.34 9.17 -16.16
CA SER A 124 11.18 8.03 -15.25
C SER A 124 10.12 7.01 -15.70
N GLY A 125 9.42 7.25 -16.84
CA GLY A 125 8.39 6.37 -17.39
C GLY A 125 7.05 6.40 -16.67
N HIS A 126 6.89 7.23 -15.63
CA HIS A 126 5.62 7.33 -14.91
C HIS A 126 4.52 7.96 -15.76
N TRP A 127 4.86 8.95 -16.58
CA TRP A 127 3.89 9.64 -17.42
C TRP A 127 3.22 8.71 -18.42
N GLN A 128 3.97 7.85 -19.09
CA GLN A 128 3.45 6.92 -20.10
C GLN A 128 2.61 5.80 -19.49
N ASN A 129 2.98 5.36 -18.28
CA ASN A 129 2.38 4.16 -17.69
C ASN A 129 1.30 4.45 -16.65
N TYR A 130 1.32 5.63 -16.00
CA TYR A 130 0.50 5.93 -14.83
C TYR A 130 -0.20 7.29 -14.88
N GLN A 131 -0.14 8.05 -15.97
CA GLN A 131 -0.72 9.40 -16.07
C GLN A 131 -2.16 9.48 -15.59
N GLN A 132 -2.98 8.47 -15.95
CA GLN A 132 -4.39 8.40 -15.56
C GLN A 132 -4.63 8.29 -14.04
N HIS A 133 -3.60 7.96 -13.28
CA HIS A 133 -3.63 7.85 -11.81
C HIS A 133 -2.83 8.96 -11.12
N MET A 134 -2.30 9.93 -11.87
CA MET A 134 -1.53 11.04 -11.32
C MET A 134 -2.40 12.29 -11.20
N PHE A 135 -2.22 13.02 -10.11
CA PHE A 135 -2.78 14.37 -9.98
C PHE A 135 -1.89 15.35 -10.74
N THR A 136 -2.43 15.90 -11.80
CA THR A 136 -1.71 16.85 -12.68
C THR A 136 -2.32 18.24 -12.61
N THR A 137 -1.50 19.26 -12.81
CA THR A 137 -1.92 20.64 -12.92
C THR A 137 -1.17 21.34 -14.05
N VAL A 138 -1.78 22.36 -14.62
CA VAL A 138 -1.18 23.21 -15.66
C VAL A 138 -1.20 24.64 -15.15
N THR A 139 -0.06 25.31 -15.22
CA THR A 139 0.08 26.72 -14.83
C THR A 139 -0.34 27.67 -15.97
N GLU A 140 -0.50 28.96 -15.69
CA GLU A 140 -0.92 29.96 -16.69
C GLU A 140 0.04 30.03 -17.89
N ASP A 141 1.32 29.78 -17.67
CA ASP A 141 2.37 29.69 -18.71
C ASP A 141 2.40 28.34 -19.45
N GLN A 142 1.35 27.54 -19.31
CA GLN A 142 1.17 26.24 -19.96
C GLN A 142 2.19 25.16 -19.58
N ARG A 143 2.88 25.31 -18.46
CA ARG A 143 3.73 24.24 -17.92
C ARG A 143 2.91 23.21 -17.17
N SER A 144 3.20 21.95 -17.41
CA SER A 144 2.52 20.83 -16.77
C SER A 144 3.34 20.31 -15.60
N TYR A 145 2.69 20.15 -14.45
CA TYR A 145 3.28 19.60 -13.25
C TYR A 145 2.44 18.43 -12.76
N ALA A 146 3.04 17.57 -11.95
CA ALA A 146 2.31 16.52 -11.26
C ALA A 146 2.73 16.44 -9.78
N LEU A 147 1.75 16.12 -8.94
CA LEU A 147 2.01 15.67 -7.57
C LEU A 147 2.75 14.34 -7.65
N LYS A 148 3.85 14.20 -6.92
CA LYS A 148 4.70 13.01 -6.97
C LYS A 148 3.93 11.74 -6.62
N PRO A 149 3.76 10.78 -7.55
CA PRO A 149 3.17 9.48 -7.25
C PRO A 149 4.15 8.58 -6.48
N MET A 150 5.46 8.84 -6.65
CA MET A 150 6.55 8.16 -5.98
C MET A 150 7.70 9.14 -5.67
N SER A 151 8.41 8.91 -4.58
CA SER A 151 9.53 9.77 -4.15
C SER A 151 10.85 9.46 -4.88
N CYS A 152 10.98 8.29 -5.53
CA CYS A 152 12.22 7.82 -6.15
C CYS A 152 12.83 8.79 -7.18
N PRO A 153 12.07 9.35 -8.16
CA PRO A 153 12.66 10.26 -9.13
C PRO A 153 13.25 11.52 -8.50
N GLY A 154 12.58 12.08 -7.48
CA GLY A 154 13.12 13.21 -6.71
C GLY A 154 14.40 12.86 -5.95
N ALA A 155 14.47 11.67 -5.37
CA ALA A 155 15.67 11.20 -4.69
C ALA A 155 16.84 11.03 -5.67
N VAL A 156 16.59 10.54 -6.90
CA VAL A 156 17.62 10.46 -7.95
C VAL A 156 18.10 11.85 -8.35
N CYS A 157 17.22 12.84 -8.47
CA CYS A 157 17.62 14.22 -8.74
C CYS A 157 18.52 14.77 -7.62
N LEU A 158 18.19 14.49 -6.37
CA LEU A 158 19.01 14.89 -5.23
C LEU A 158 20.39 14.22 -5.26
N TYR A 159 20.43 12.92 -5.58
CA TYR A 159 21.69 12.17 -5.70
C TYR A 159 22.57 12.72 -6.85
N ALA A 160 21.97 13.08 -7.97
CA ALA A 160 22.67 13.58 -9.16
C ALA A 160 23.13 15.05 -9.04
N HIS A 161 22.76 15.75 -7.97
CA HIS A 161 23.13 17.16 -7.76
C HIS A 161 24.64 17.35 -7.58
N GLU A 162 25.32 16.37 -7.02
CA GLU A 162 26.77 16.40 -6.77
C GLU A 162 27.48 15.23 -7.46
N LEU A 163 28.75 15.47 -7.84
CA LEU A 163 29.61 14.38 -8.30
C LEU A 163 29.91 13.45 -7.13
N ARG A 164 29.55 12.19 -7.30
CA ARG A 164 29.76 11.15 -6.29
C ARG A 164 30.63 10.04 -6.80
N SER A 165 31.41 9.45 -5.91
CA SER A 165 32.18 8.25 -6.15
C SER A 165 31.37 7.01 -5.73
N TYR A 166 31.67 5.85 -6.30
CA TYR A 166 31.14 4.58 -5.82
C TYR A 166 31.60 4.21 -4.39
N ARG A 167 32.47 5.03 -3.81
CA ARG A 167 33.04 4.87 -2.46
C ARG A 167 32.40 5.79 -1.43
N ASP A 168 31.49 6.68 -1.84
CA ASP A 168 30.80 7.64 -0.97
C ASP A 168 29.58 7.01 -0.29
#